data_886d2b94a239af6d3057d9092776d655
#
_entry.id   886d2b94a239af6d3057d9092776d655
#
_cell.length_a   1.000
_cell.length_b   1.000
_cell.length_c   1.000
_cell.angle_alpha   90.00
_cell.angle_beta   90.00
_cell.angle_gamma   90.00
#
_symmetry.space_group_name_H-M   'P 1'
#
loop_
_entity.id
_entity.type
_entity.pdbx_description
1 polymer ?
#
loop_
_entity_poly.entity_id
_entity_poly.type
_entity_poly.pdbx_seq_one_letter_code
_entity_poly.pdbx_strand_id
1 'polypeptide(L)'
;MADYALFVGWNRSVAGREQQAIDLFARVMEYYGQLQNDGKIESFEPVVLSNHGGDLNGFVLLRGDAAKLDEVRREEAFTNFSIEANFCLENFGVIDGYIGDGITRVFSQWSIHFS
;
A
#
# COMPACT_ATOMS: atom_id res chain seq x y z
N MET A 1 12.93 8.96 10.17
CA MET A 1 12.03 7.92 10.66
C MET A 1 10.65 8.08 10.03
N ALA A 2 10.04 6.98 9.59
CA ALA A 2 8.75 7.05 8.91
C ALA A 2 7.62 7.41 9.88
N ASP A 3 6.73 8.30 9.46
CA ASP A 3 5.56 8.72 10.23
C ASP A 3 4.27 8.58 9.41
N TYR A 4 4.36 8.08 8.20
CA TYR A 4 3.25 7.97 7.27
C TYR A 4 3.38 6.68 6.47
N ALA A 5 2.26 6.17 5.99
CA ALA A 5 2.26 4.93 5.23
C ALA A 5 1.18 4.93 4.15
N LEU A 6 1.43 4.14 3.10
CA LEU A 6 0.39 3.73 2.17
C LEU A 6 0.08 2.27 2.44
N PHE A 7 -1.19 1.97 2.61
CA PHE A 7 -1.70 0.61 2.74
C PHE A 7 -2.28 0.21 1.39
N VAL A 8 -1.67 -0.79 0.76
CA VAL A 8 -2.10 -1.32 -0.54
C VAL A 8 -2.68 -2.70 -0.28
N GLY A 9 -4.01 -2.82 -0.32
CA GLY A 9 -4.68 -4.05 0.09
C GLY A 9 -5.56 -4.64 -1.00
N TRP A 10 -5.82 -5.94 -0.87
CA TRP A 10 -6.67 -6.66 -1.82
C TRP A 10 -7.36 -7.84 -1.15
N ASN A 11 -8.42 -8.31 -1.79
CA ASN A 11 -9.12 -9.51 -1.38
C ASN A 11 -8.57 -10.73 -2.15
N ARG A 12 -9.27 -11.21 -3.14
CA ARG A 12 -8.90 -12.40 -3.90
C ARG A 12 -8.53 -12.03 -5.32
N SER A 13 -7.81 -12.91 -5.99
CA SER A 13 -7.68 -12.78 -7.44
C SER A 13 -9.03 -13.04 -8.09
N VAL A 14 -9.31 -12.32 -9.18
CA VAL A 14 -10.48 -12.56 -10.00
C VAL A 14 -10.35 -13.94 -10.63
N ALA A 15 -11.45 -14.71 -10.63
CA ALA A 15 -11.45 -16.06 -11.19
C ALA A 15 -10.96 -16.05 -12.65
N GLY A 16 -9.99 -16.91 -12.95
CA GLY A 16 -9.35 -17.00 -14.26
C GLY A 16 -8.18 -16.06 -14.45
N ARG A 17 -7.88 -15.19 -13.49
CA ARG A 17 -6.78 -14.23 -13.58
C ARG A 17 -5.72 -14.43 -12.48
N GLU A 18 -5.70 -15.62 -11.90
CA GLU A 18 -4.81 -15.93 -10.80
C GLU A 18 -3.34 -15.79 -11.18
N GLN A 19 -2.96 -16.30 -12.35
CA GLN A 19 -1.58 -16.21 -12.81
C GLN A 19 -1.17 -14.77 -13.06
N GLN A 20 -2.07 -13.97 -13.61
CA GLN A 20 -1.80 -12.54 -13.82
C GLN A 20 -1.60 -11.82 -12.49
N ALA A 21 -2.38 -12.17 -11.47
CA ALA A 21 -2.23 -11.57 -10.14
C ALA A 21 -0.87 -11.92 -9.52
N ILE A 22 -0.41 -13.16 -9.67
CA ILE A 22 0.90 -13.59 -9.18
C ILE A 22 2.02 -12.85 -9.91
N ASP A 23 1.93 -12.75 -11.24
CA ASP A 23 2.93 -12.05 -12.04
C ASP A 23 2.97 -10.55 -11.71
N LEU A 24 1.80 -9.96 -11.51
CA LEU A 24 1.70 -8.56 -11.08
C LEU A 24 2.38 -8.35 -9.72
N PHE A 25 2.13 -9.24 -8.77
CA PHE A 25 2.73 -9.13 -7.44
C PHE A 25 4.25 -9.09 -7.54
N ALA A 26 4.84 -9.98 -8.33
CA ALA A 26 6.30 -10.02 -8.51
C ALA A 26 6.83 -8.71 -9.09
N ARG A 27 6.16 -8.17 -10.11
CA ARG A 27 6.57 -6.91 -10.74
C ARG A 27 6.44 -5.72 -9.78
N VAL A 28 5.39 -5.71 -8.97
CA VAL A 28 5.17 -4.65 -8.00
C VAL A 28 6.21 -4.71 -6.88
N MET A 29 6.59 -5.91 -6.43
CA MET A 29 7.65 -6.04 -5.42
C MET A 29 8.98 -5.49 -5.94
N GLU A 30 9.28 -5.74 -7.20
CA GLU A 30 10.48 -5.19 -7.83
C GLU A 30 10.42 -3.66 -7.90
N TYR A 31 9.26 -3.12 -8.26
CA TYR A 31 9.04 -1.67 -8.31
C TYR A 31 9.23 -1.03 -6.92
N TYR A 32 8.64 -1.63 -5.88
CA TYR A 32 8.79 -1.10 -4.52
C TYR A 32 10.25 -1.19 -4.05
N GLY A 33 10.95 -2.25 -4.41
CA GLY A 33 12.38 -2.37 -4.12
C GLY A 33 13.19 -1.24 -4.75
N GLN A 34 12.85 -0.86 -5.98
CA GLN A 34 13.50 0.25 -6.66
C GLN A 34 13.17 1.59 -5.99
N LEU A 35 11.91 1.78 -5.57
CA LEU A 35 11.52 2.99 -4.83
C LEU A 35 12.33 3.13 -3.55
N GLN A 36 12.55 2.02 -2.85
CA GLN A 36 13.35 2.04 -1.63
C GLN A 36 14.81 2.37 -1.93
N ASN A 37 15.39 1.79 -2.95
CA ASN A 37 16.77 2.08 -3.38
C ASN A 37 16.95 3.55 -3.76
N ASP A 38 15.92 4.14 -4.36
CA ASP A 38 15.95 5.55 -4.79
C ASP A 38 15.62 6.52 -3.64
N GLY A 39 15.34 6.01 -2.46
CA GLY A 39 14.99 6.84 -1.30
C GLY A 39 13.59 7.45 -1.36
N LYS A 40 12.73 6.97 -2.24
CA LYS A 40 11.35 7.45 -2.36
C LYS A 40 10.44 6.90 -1.30
N ILE A 41 10.74 5.71 -0.80
CA ILE A 41 10.10 5.12 0.38
C ILE A 41 11.19 4.65 1.33
N GLU A 42 10.85 4.56 2.61
CA GLU A 42 11.80 4.08 3.62
C GLU A 42 11.85 2.55 3.65
N SER A 43 10.68 1.92 3.56
CA SER A 43 10.58 0.46 3.56
C SER A 43 9.22 0.03 3.02
N PHE A 44 9.10 -1.24 2.69
CA PHE A 44 7.81 -1.83 2.35
C PHE A 44 7.75 -3.24 2.93
N GLU A 45 6.55 -3.65 3.30
CA GLU A 45 6.33 -4.96 3.93
C GLU A 45 5.10 -5.61 3.32
N PRO A 46 5.30 -6.65 2.50
CA PRO A 46 4.18 -7.44 1.99
C PRO A 46 3.73 -8.47 3.04
N VAL A 47 2.43 -8.63 3.15
CA VAL A 47 1.84 -9.64 4.04
C VAL A 47 0.73 -10.33 3.27
N VAL A 48 0.84 -11.65 3.15
CA VAL A 48 -0.22 -12.47 2.56
C VAL A 48 -0.88 -13.23 3.70
N LEU A 49 -2.17 -12.99 3.89
CA LEU A 49 -2.91 -13.54 5.02
C LEU A 49 -3.35 -14.97 4.73
N SER A 50 -3.40 -15.78 5.79
CA SER A 50 -3.98 -17.12 5.70
C SER A 50 -5.48 -17.01 5.46
N ASN A 51 -6.07 -18.03 4.84
CA ASN A 51 -7.50 -18.07 4.58
C ASN A 51 -8.29 -17.96 5.88
N HIS A 52 -9.21 -17.00 5.94
CA HIS A 52 -9.96 -16.71 7.18
C HIS A 52 -11.40 -16.25 6.92
N GLY A 53 -11.83 -16.26 5.66
CA GLY A 53 -13.22 -15.91 5.31
C GLY A 53 -13.52 -14.42 5.22
N GLY A 54 -12.56 -13.53 5.53
CA GLY A 54 -12.75 -12.08 5.42
C GLY A 54 -12.43 -11.54 4.04
N ASP A 55 -12.59 -10.23 3.88
CA ASP A 55 -12.43 -9.55 2.60
C ASP A 55 -11.02 -9.01 2.34
N LEU A 56 -10.13 -9.11 3.31
CA LEU A 56 -8.73 -8.72 3.15
C LEU A 56 -7.89 -9.99 3.14
N ASN A 57 -7.21 -10.26 2.02
CA ASN A 57 -6.38 -11.45 1.89
C ASN A 57 -4.89 -11.15 1.80
N GLY A 58 -4.54 -9.91 1.58
CA GLY A 58 -3.14 -9.50 1.59
C GLY A 58 -3.00 -8.00 1.50
N PHE A 59 -1.83 -7.52 1.83
CA PHE A 59 -1.53 -6.10 1.71
C PHE A 59 -0.01 -5.87 1.66
N VAL A 60 0.36 -4.68 1.22
CA VAL A 60 1.73 -4.19 1.34
C VAL A 60 1.66 -2.85 2.05
N LEU A 61 2.46 -2.69 3.08
CA LEU A 61 2.57 -1.43 3.79
C LEU A 61 3.84 -0.72 3.31
N LEU A 62 3.68 0.43 2.68
CA LEU A 62 4.80 1.28 2.29
C LEU A 62 4.96 2.37 3.33
N ARG A 63 6.16 2.46 3.93
CA ARG A 63 6.44 3.44 4.98
C ARG A 63 7.35 4.53 4.45
N GLY A 64 7.11 5.75 4.86
CA GLY A 64 7.98 6.84 4.45
C GLY A 64 7.49 8.20 4.88
N ASP A 65 8.08 9.21 4.25
CA ASP A 65 7.71 10.60 4.41
C ASP A 65 6.44 10.88 3.62
N ALA A 66 5.50 11.63 4.21
CA ALA A 66 4.21 11.90 3.58
C ALA A 66 4.32 12.53 2.20
N ALA A 67 5.18 13.53 2.05
CA ALA A 67 5.34 14.22 0.76
C ALA A 67 5.90 13.28 -0.30
N LYS A 68 6.87 12.44 0.06
CA LYS A 68 7.45 11.47 -0.87
C LYS A 68 6.44 10.38 -1.24
N LEU A 69 5.65 9.90 -0.30
CA LEU A 69 4.61 8.91 -0.58
C LEU A 69 3.53 9.48 -1.49
N ASP A 70 3.17 10.74 -1.31
CA ASP A 70 2.24 11.42 -2.21
C ASP A 70 2.78 11.48 -3.64
N GLU A 71 4.07 11.76 -3.79
CA GLU A 71 4.72 11.76 -5.10
C GLU A 71 4.72 10.37 -5.74
N VAL A 72 5.05 9.33 -4.96
CA VAL A 72 5.01 7.94 -5.41
C VAL A 72 3.62 7.58 -5.94
N ARG A 73 2.59 7.97 -5.19
CA ARG A 73 1.21 7.67 -5.54
C ARG A 73 0.81 8.30 -6.87
N ARG A 74 1.47 9.38 -7.28
CA ARG A 74 1.23 10.07 -8.56
C ARG A 74 2.10 9.58 -9.69
N GLU A 75 3.05 8.68 -9.45
CA GLU A 75 3.90 8.15 -10.51
C GLU A 75 3.06 7.35 -11.51
N GLU A 76 3.41 7.47 -12.78
CA GLU A 76 2.72 6.75 -13.85
C GLU A 76 2.78 5.24 -13.60
N ALA A 77 3.93 4.73 -13.16
CA ALA A 77 4.09 3.30 -12.87
C ALA A 77 3.13 2.86 -11.76
N PHE A 78 2.98 3.65 -10.70
CA PHE A 78 2.05 3.33 -9.60
C PHE A 78 0.62 3.27 -10.11
N THR A 79 0.23 4.25 -10.93
CA THR A 79 -1.11 4.29 -11.52
C THR A 79 -1.35 3.08 -12.42
N ASN A 80 -0.38 2.73 -13.26
CA ASN A 80 -0.53 1.59 -14.18
C ASN A 80 -0.64 0.27 -13.43
N PHE A 81 0.14 0.07 -12.38
CA PHE A 81 0.02 -1.12 -11.53
C PHE A 81 -1.34 -1.16 -10.83
N SER A 82 -1.85 -0.01 -10.38
CA SER A 82 -3.17 0.05 -9.73
C SER A 82 -4.29 -0.31 -10.70
N ILE A 83 -4.19 0.13 -11.94
CA ILE A 83 -5.16 -0.23 -12.98
C ILE A 83 -5.16 -1.74 -13.23
N GLU A 84 -3.97 -2.32 -13.38
CA GLU A 84 -3.85 -3.77 -13.59
C GLU A 84 -4.36 -4.54 -12.36
N ALA A 85 -4.05 -4.05 -11.16
CA ALA A 85 -4.52 -4.67 -9.91
C ALA A 85 -6.05 -4.69 -9.84
N ASN A 86 -6.71 -3.60 -10.22
CA ASN A 86 -8.17 -3.55 -10.26
C ASN A 86 -8.75 -4.54 -11.26
N PHE A 87 -8.00 -4.91 -12.29
CA PHE A 87 -8.45 -5.88 -13.28
C PHE A 87 -8.37 -7.32 -12.76
N CYS A 88 -7.31 -7.66 -12.01
CA CYS A 88 -7.08 -9.05 -11.62
C CYS A 88 -7.29 -9.35 -10.13
N LEU A 89 -7.57 -8.34 -9.31
CA LEU A 89 -7.81 -8.50 -7.87
C LEU A 89 -9.16 -7.89 -7.49
N GLU A 90 -9.87 -8.58 -6.59
CA GLU A 90 -11.11 -8.07 -6.01
C GLU A 90 -10.79 -7.14 -4.86
N ASN A 91 -11.57 -6.07 -4.72
CA ASN A 91 -11.49 -5.13 -3.60
C ASN A 91 -10.08 -4.55 -3.41
N PHE A 92 -9.38 -4.31 -4.52
CA PHE A 92 -8.09 -3.64 -4.46
C PHE A 92 -8.28 -2.18 -4.05
N GLY A 93 -7.43 -1.70 -3.16
CA GLY A 93 -7.46 -0.30 -2.76
C GLY A 93 -6.15 0.16 -2.18
N VAL A 94 -5.96 1.48 -2.22
CA VAL A 94 -4.79 2.14 -1.65
C VAL A 94 -5.31 3.22 -0.71
N ILE A 95 -4.85 3.19 0.53
CA ILE A 95 -5.24 4.20 1.51
C ILE A 95 -4.00 4.65 2.29
N ASP A 96 -3.94 5.93 2.58
CA ASP A 96 -2.87 6.48 3.39
C ASP A 96 -3.21 6.40 4.87
N GLY A 97 -2.17 6.41 5.71
CA GLY A 97 -2.34 6.32 7.14
C GLY A 97 -1.14 6.86 7.89
N TYR A 98 -1.31 6.94 9.20
CA TYR A 98 -0.30 7.46 10.11
C TYR A 98 0.35 6.30 10.85
N ILE A 99 1.67 6.38 11.04
CA ILE A 99 2.44 5.41 11.83
C ILE A 99 3.42 6.17 12.72
N GLY A 100 3.96 5.49 13.72
CA GLY A 100 4.97 6.09 14.59
C GLY A 100 4.51 7.42 15.18
N ASP A 101 5.36 8.43 15.09
CA ASP A 101 5.08 9.75 15.62
C ASP A 101 3.90 10.44 14.91
N GLY A 102 3.57 10.01 13.70
CA GLY A 102 2.41 10.50 12.97
C GLY A 102 1.10 10.21 13.71
N ILE A 103 1.02 9.07 14.41
CA ILE A 103 -0.14 8.71 15.21
C ILE A 103 -0.33 9.72 16.34
N THR A 104 0.75 10.05 17.03
CA THR A 104 0.71 11.03 18.13
C THR A 104 0.22 12.39 17.61
N ARG A 105 0.72 12.82 16.46
CA ARG A 105 0.31 14.10 15.88
C ARG A 105 -1.17 14.13 15.51
N VAL A 106 -1.68 13.09 14.89
CA VAL A 106 -3.10 13.07 14.49
C VAL A 106 -4.02 12.97 15.70
N PHE A 107 -3.61 12.23 16.72
CA PHE A 107 -4.39 12.15 17.96
C PHE A 107 -4.41 13.50 18.69
N SER A 108 -3.31 14.24 18.65
CA SER A 108 -3.28 15.60 19.21
C SER A 108 -4.25 16.52 18.50
N GLN A 109 -4.35 16.43 17.18
CA GLN A 109 -5.33 17.20 16.41
C GLN A 109 -6.76 16.82 16.74
N TRP A 110 -7.03 15.51 16.86
CA TRP A 110 -8.37 15.05 17.28
C TRP A 110 -8.73 15.57 18.66
N SER A 111 -7.79 15.55 19.57
CA SER A 111 -8.01 16.04 20.94
C SER A 111 -8.39 17.52 20.96
N ILE A 112 -7.74 18.33 20.12
CA ILE A 112 -8.06 19.75 19.99
C ILE A 112 -9.49 19.95 19.46
N HIS A 113 -9.87 19.15 18.45
CA HIS A 113 -11.19 19.29 17.80
C HIS A 113 -12.35 18.78 18.66
N PHE A 114 -12.10 17.79 19.51
CA PHE A 114 -13.17 17.10 20.24
C PHE A 114 -13.14 17.33 21.75
N SER A 115 -12.30 18.22 22.23
CA SER A 115 -12.23 18.54 23.66
C SER A 115 -13.14 19.73 24.02
#